data_b34b2f221d490ba9d1c23c4219c4bc6a
#
_entry.id   b34b2f221d490ba9d1c23c4219c4bc6a
#
_cell.length_a   1.000
_cell.length_b   1.000
_cell.length_c   1.000
_cell.angle_alpha   90.00
_cell.angle_beta   90.00
_cell.angle_gamma   90.00
#
_symmetry.space_group_name_H-M   'P 1'
#
loop_
_entity.id
_entity.type
_entity.pdbx_description
1 polymer ?
#
loop_
_entity_poly.entity_id
_entity_poly.type
_entity_poly.pdbx_seq_one_letter_code
_entity_poly.pdbx_strand_id
1 'polypeptide(L)'
;MKATKTSEYFAQYALIILGSVLFAAGFQFFLYPNSIIVGGVSGIAMIINYLTALPVGVMTIILNIPLFIIAWRHFGTKFIIASLVGMLLSSVLVDVFALIKYCPTNDMLLACIVGGAVKGLGLGIIYYAGATTGGTDIIAKFVRLKFPYINFGTLVLLTDAVIIIAFAIIFNKVEGAMYAIITMFVVSKVVDLVLYGIYNSNVCYIISEKSDQLVSDITDRLHRGVTILEGEGAYSHQNKQVLLCVVKRTQISDIRKIIKSIDENAFFIITDAKNVFGKGFGDITDNQ
;
A
#
# COMPACT_ATOMS: atom_id res chain seq x y z
N MET A 1 30.16 -11.50 -2.40
CA MET A 1 29.58 -10.23 -1.93
C MET A 1 29.31 -9.18 -3.04
N LYS A 2 30.10 -9.04 -4.09
CA LYS A 2 29.82 -8.05 -5.18
C LYS A 2 28.68 -8.49 -6.13
N ALA A 3 28.52 -9.77 -6.38
CA ALA A 3 27.48 -10.29 -7.29
C ALA A 3 26.06 -10.11 -6.76
N THR A 4 25.87 -10.18 -5.45
CA THR A 4 24.56 -9.98 -4.78
C THR A 4 24.04 -8.54 -4.89
N LYS A 5 24.91 -7.53 -4.72
CA LYS A 5 24.49 -6.11 -4.81
C LYS A 5 24.04 -5.71 -6.23
N THR A 6 24.71 -6.23 -7.27
CA THR A 6 24.35 -5.92 -8.67
C THR A 6 23.00 -6.53 -9.03
N SER A 7 22.67 -7.72 -8.53
CA SER A 7 21.39 -8.38 -8.73
C SER A 7 20.25 -7.61 -8.03
N GLU A 8 20.47 -7.07 -6.83
CA GLU A 8 19.49 -6.26 -6.10
C GLU A 8 19.15 -4.95 -6.84
N TYR A 9 20.17 -4.25 -7.36
CA TYR A 9 19.93 -3.04 -8.16
C TYR A 9 19.16 -3.35 -9.45
N PHE A 10 19.51 -4.44 -10.14
CA PHE A 10 18.80 -4.85 -11.35
C PHE A 10 17.32 -5.12 -11.06
N ALA A 11 17.02 -5.87 -9.99
CA ALA A 11 15.65 -6.13 -9.57
C ALA A 11 14.89 -4.84 -9.19
N GLN A 12 15.54 -3.92 -8.48
CA GLN A 12 14.98 -2.62 -8.12
C GLN A 12 14.54 -1.82 -9.35
N TYR A 13 15.44 -1.64 -10.33
CA TYR A 13 15.12 -0.87 -11.53
C TYR A 13 14.12 -1.58 -12.44
N ALA A 14 14.13 -2.91 -12.52
CA ALA A 14 13.11 -3.68 -13.23
C ALA A 14 11.70 -3.44 -12.63
N LEU A 15 11.59 -3.41 -11.31
CA LEU A 15 10.33 -3.07 -10.63
C LEU A 15 9.90 -1.63 -10.90
N ILE A 16 10.83 -0.67 -10.90
CA ILE A 16 10.53 0.73 -11.23
C ILE A 16 9.99 0.85 -12.66
N ILE A 17 10.60 0.15 -13.62
CA ILE A 17 10.14 0.14 -15.02
C ILE A 17 8.72 -0.46 -15.10
N LEU A 18 8.50 -1.64 -14.52
CA LEU A 18 7.19 -2.29 -14.51
C LEU A 18 6.13 -1.40 -13.86
N GLY A 19 6.44 -0.84 -12.70
CA GLY A 19 5.55 0.07 -12.00
C GLY A 19 5.21 1.32 -12.80
N SER A 20 6.21 1.90 -13.50
CA SER A 20 6.00 3.07 -14.36
C SER A 20 5.10 2.78 -15.56
N VAL A 21 5.23 1.59 -16.17
CA VAL A 21 4.35 1.14 -17.26
C VAL A 21 2.90 1.01 -16.77
N LEU A 22 2.68 0.34 -15.63
CA LEU A 22 1.35 0.19 -15.06
C LEU A 22 0.74 1.53 -14.63
N PHE A 23 1.55 2.39 -14.00
CA PHE A 23 1.12 3.75 -13.65
C PHE A 23 0.62 4.53 -14.86
N ALA A 24 1.44 4.58 -15.92
CA ALA A 24 1.12 5.30 -17.14
C ALA A 24 -0.09 4.70 -17.87
N ALA A 25 -0.21 3.37 -17.91
CA ALA A 25 -1.35 2.68 -18.51
C ALA A 25 -2.66 2.98 -17.76
N GLY A 26 -2.66 2.86 -16.44
CA GLY A 26 -3.84 3.20 -15.62
C GLY A 26 -4.27 4.65 -15.78
N PHE A 27 -3.30 5.57 -15.80
CA PHE A 27 -3.57 6.98 -16.01
C PHE A 27 -4.09 7.27 -17.42
N GLN A 28 -3.34 6.87 -18.46
CA GLN A 28 -3.56 7.32 -19.81
C GLN A 28 -4.70 6.60 -20.55
N PHE A 29 -4.97 5.33 -20.21
CA PHE A 29 -6.02 4.57 -20.90
C PHE A 29 -7.38 4.65 -20.20
N PHE A 30 -7.40 4.86 -18.88
CA PHE A 30 -8.64 4.83 -18.11
C PHE A 30 -9.03 6.22 -17.57
N LEU A 31 -8.11 6.92 -16.89
CA LEU A 31 -8.45 8.12 -16.13
C LEU A 31 -8.50 9.37 -17.05
N TYR A 32 -7.46 9.59 -17.83
CA TYR A 32 -7.34 10.76 -18.67
C TYR A 32 -8.44 10.86 -19.75
N PRO A 33 -8.78 9.79 -20.53
CA PRO A 33 -9.82 9.87 -21.55
C PRO A 33 -11.22 10.14 -20.99
N ASN A 34 -11.47 9.68 -19.76
CA ASN A 34 -12.73 9.90 -19.05
C ASN A 34 -12.76 11.24 -18.27
N SER A 35 -11.75 12.10 -18.48
CA SER A 35 -11.64 13.39 -17.77
C SER A 35 -11.69 13.28 -16.25
N ILE A 36 -11.27 12.11 -15.71
CA ILE A 36 -11.19 11.87 -14.28
C ILE A 36 -9.93 12.55 -13.76
N ILE A 37 -10.13 13.54 -12.89
CA ILE A 37 -9.03 14.27 -12.29
C ILE A 37 -8.33 13.38 -11.31
N VAL A 38 -7.00 13.36 -11.38
CA VAL A 38 -6.18 12.69 -10.40
C VAL A 38 -5.66 13.72 -9.39
N GLY A 39 -5.35 13.26 -8.19
CA GLY A 39 -4.69 14.12 -7.21
C GLY A 39 -3.22 14.35 -7.54
N GLY A 40 -2.58 15.12 -6.68
CA GLY A 40 -1.16 15.32 -6.76
C GLY A 40 -0.70 16.27 -7.87
N VAL A 41 0.61 16.31 -8.04
CA VAL A 41 1.24 17.14 -9.08
C VAL A 41 0.79 16.73 -10.50
N SER A 42 0.51 15.44 -10.71
CA SER A 42 -0.05 14.96 -11.99
C SER A 42 -1.42 15.54 -12.26
N GLY A 43 -2.25 15.79 -11.23
CA GLY A 43 -3.54 16.48 -11.37
C GLY A 43 -3.37 17.93 -11.77
N ILE A 44 -2.43 18.64 -11.16
CA ILE A 44 -2.08 20.01 -11.54
C ILE A 44 -1.57 20.05 -12.98
N ALA A 45 -0.71 19.11 -13.37
CA ALA A 45 -0.21 18.98 -14.74
C ALA A 45 -1.34 18.71 -15.74
N MET A 46 -2.33 17.90 -15.38
CA MET A 46 -3.51 17.64 -16.19
C MET A 46 -4.36 18.90 -16.37
N ILE A 47 -4.54 19.72 -15.34
CA ILE A 47 -5.23 21.00 -15.43
C ILE A 47 -4.52 21.95 -16.39
N ILE A 48 -3.19 22.05 -16.26
CA ILE A 48 -2.37 22.87 -17.16
C ILE A 48 -2.50 22.37 -18.60
N ASN A 49 -2.48 21.05 -18.81
CA ASN A 49 -2.69 20.45 -20.13
C ASN A 49 -4.05 20.86 -20.74
N TYR A 50 -5.14 20.85 -19.98
CA TYR A 50 -6.44 21.31 -20.48
C TYR A 50 -6.46 22.79 -20.89
N LEU A 51 -5.66 23.63 -20.25
CA LEU A 51 -5.60 25.07 -20.54
C LEU A 51 -4.62 25.41 -21.66
N THR A 52 -3.53 24.63 -21.82
CA THR A 52 -2.38 25.02 -22.66
C THR A 52 -2.04 23.98 -23.74
N ALA A 53 -2.66 22.81 -23.71
CA ALA A 53 -2.33 21.64 -24.54
C ALA A 53 -0.87 21.12 -24.39
N LEU A 54 -0.13 21.56 -23.36
CA LEU A 54 1.20 21.06 -23.08
C LEU A 54 1.15 19.61 -22.55
N PRO A 55 2.10 18.72 -22.91
CA PRO A 55 2.10 17.32 -22.48
C PRO A 55 2.10 17.19 -20.95
N VAL A 56 1.25 16.28 -20.42
CA VAL A 56 1.08 16.08 -18.97
C VAL A 56 2.38 15.63 -18.32
N GLY A 57 3.11 14.72 -18.96
CA GLY A 57 4.39 14.22 -18.45
C GLY A 57 5.43 15.32 -18.34
N VAL A 58 5.57 16.18 -19.36
CA VAL A 58 6.48 17.33 -19.34
C VAL A 58 6.15 18.27 -18.19
N MET A 59 4.86 18.61 -18.02
CA MET A 59 4.43 19.48 -16.93
C MET A 59 4.69 18.83 -15.54
N THR A 60 4.46 17.53 -15.43
CA THR A 60 4.77 16.78 -14.21
C THR A 60 6.26 16.87 -13.86
N ILE A 61 7.15 16.73 -14.82
CA ILE A 61 8.60 16.87 -14.60
C ILE A 61 8.95 18.25 -14.07
N ILE A 62 8.47 19.31 -14.75
CA ILE A 62 8.78 20.70 -14.40
C ILE A 62 8.30 21.03 -12.97
N LEU A 63 7.07 20.67 -12.64
CA LEU A 63 6.48 20.93 -11.33
C LEU A 63 7.16 20.14 -10.19
N ASN A 64 7.81 19.03 -10.51
CA ASN A 64 8.51 18.21 -9.53
C ASN A 64 9.92 18.72 -9.18
N ILE A 65 10.53 19.55 -10.01
CA ILE A 65 11.90 20.05 -9.78
C ILE A 65 12.09 20.61 -8.35
N PRO A 66 11.24 21.54 -7.87
CA PRO A 66 11.41 22.09 -6.53
C PRO A 66 11.26 21.06 -5.43
N LEU A 67 10.33 20.09 -5.59
CA LEU A 67 10.10 19.03 -4.61
C LEU A 67 11.31 18.09 -4.50
N PHE A 68 11.94 17.76 -5.63
CA PHE A 68 13.15 16.93 -5.64
C PHE A 68 14.36 17.64 -5.03
N ILE A 69 14.48 18.95 -5.21
CA ILE A 69 15.56 19.73 -4.56
C ILE A 69 15.42 19.67 -3.04
N ILE A 70 14.20 19.82 -2.52
CA ILE A 70 13.94 19.74 -1.07
C ILE A 70 14.17 18.30 -0.58
N ALA A 71 13.68 17.29 -1.31
CA ALA A 71 13.80 15.89 -0.95
C ALA A 71 15.26 15.41 -0.89
N TRP A 72 16.13 15.93 -1.74
CA TRP A 72 17.55 15.57 -1.79
C TRP A 72 18.24 15.76 -0.44
N ARG A 73 17.94 16.87 0.24
CA ARG A 73 18.55 17.18 1.54
C ARG A 73 18.17 16.21 2.66
N HIS A 74 17.03 15.49 2.52
CA HIS A 74 16.46 14.70 3.62
C HIS A 74 16.52 13.17 3.39
N PHE A 75 16.36 12.70 2.15
CA PHE A 75 16.22 11.27 1.87
C PHE A 75 17.46 10.62 1.23
N GLY A 76 18.52 11.41 0.98
CA GLY A 76 19.78 10.90 0.45
C GLY A 76 19.75 10.59 -1.05
N THR A 77 20.97 10.47 -1.63
CA THR A 77 21.16 10.35 -3.10
C THR A 77 20.58 9.09 -3.71
N LYS A 78 20.59 7.97 -2.99
CA LYS A 78 20.08 6.69 -3.49
C LYS A 78 18.58 6.77 -3.80
N PHE A 79 17.80 7.29 -2.86
CA PHE A 79 16.36 7.50 -3.03
C PHE A 79 16.07 8.47 -4.16
N ILE A 80 16.82 9.57 -4.24
CA ILE A 80 16.61 10.60 -5.28
C ILE A 80 16.89 10.06 -6.68
N ILE A 81 17.97 9.30 -6.88
CA ILE A 81 18.30 8.73 -8.21
C ILE A 81 17.20 7.75 -8.63
N ALA A 82 16.81 6.82 -7.76
CA ALA A 82 15.74 5.87 -8.06
C ALA A 82 14.40 6.57 -8.36
N SER A 83 14.07 7.61 -7.59
CA SER A 83 12.85 8.39 -7.78
C SER A 83 12.88 9.26 -9.04
N LEU A 84 14.03 9.84 -9.40
CA LEU A 84 14.18 10.54 -10.67
C LEU A 84 13.94 9.60 -11.86
N VAL A 85 14.48 8.39 -11.80
CA VAL A 85 14.23 7.37 -12.83
C VAL A 85 12.74 7.02 -12.88
N GLY A 86 12.10 6.77 -11.74
CA GLY A 86 10.68 6.47 -11.66
C GLY A 86 9.80 7.62 -12.20
N MET A 87 10.11 8.86 -11.81
CA MET A 87 9.42 10.06 -12.28
C MET A 87 9.58 10.24 -13.80
N LEU A 88 10.82 10.19 -14.31
CA LEU A 88 11.08 10.38 -15.74
C LEU A 88 10.41 9.30 -16.58
N LEU A 89 10.55 8.02 -16.20
CA LEU A 89 9.93 6.92 -16.91
C LEU A 89 8.40 7.03 -16.92
N SER A 90 7.77 7.25 -15.76
CA SER A 90 6.31 7.37 -15.69
C SER A 90 5.80 8.55 -16.49
N SER A 91 6.48 9.71 -16.44
CA SER A 91 6.11 10.91 -17.17
C SER A 91 6.24 10.74 -18.68
N VAL A 92 7.36 10.18 -19.15
CA VAL A 92 7.57 9.90 -20.58
C VAL A 92 6.57 8.86 -21.09
N LEU A 93 6.31 7.79 -20.32
CA LEU A 93 5.34 6.77 -20.69
C LEU A 93 3.90 7.32 -20.76
N VAL A 94 3.53 8.23 -19.87
CA VAL A 94 2.23 8.93 -19.94
C VAL A 94 2.08 9.66 -21.28
N ASP A 95 3.09 10.43 -21.70
CA ASP A 95 3.05 11.17 -22.96
C ASP A 95 3.13 10.23 -24.20
N VAL A 96 3.93 9.15 -24.12
CA VAL A 96 3.99 8.13 -25.18
C VAL A 96 2.66 7.39 -25.34
N PHE A 97 2.01 6.99 -24.25
CA PHE A 97 0.72 6.32 -24.29
C PHE A 97 -0.42 7.25 -24.75
N ALA A 98 -0.27 8.57 -24.60
CA ALA A 98 -1.21 9.55 -25.16
C ALA A 98 -1.32 9.44 -26.68
N LEU A 99 -0.25 9.00 -27.38
CA LEU A 99 -0.25 8.83 -28.83
C LEU A 99 -1.14 7.66 -29.28
N ILE A 100 -1.38 6.66 -28.41
CA ILE A 100 -2.14 5.44 -28.74
C ILE A 100 -3.64 5.73 -28.85
N LYS A 101 -4.15 6.77 -28.16
CA LYS A 101 -5.57 7.18 -28.13
C LYS A 101 -6.54 6.02 -27.85
N TYR A 102 -6.17 5.14 -26.92
CA TYR A 102 -6.96 3.96 -26.55
C TYR A 102 -7.75 4.25 -25.27
N CYS A 103 -9.05 3.94 -25.29
CA CYS A 103 -9.94 4.07 -24.15
C CYS A 103 -10.77 2.77 -24.02
N PRO A 104 -10.48 1.90 -23.04
CA PRO A 104 -11.18 0.61 -22.89
C PRO A 104 -12.64 0.75 -22.49
N THR A 105 -13.00 1.84 -21.81
CA THR A 105 -14.36 2.06 -21.30
C THR A 105 -14.66 3.56 -21.18
N ASN A 106 -15.92 3.92 -21.49
CA ASN A 106 -16.46 5.25 -21.29
C ASN A 106 -17.30 5.33 -20.00
N ASP A 107 -17.44 4.24 -19.26
CA ASP A 107 -18.08 4.25 -17.95
C ASP A 107 -17.12 4.85 -16.92
N MET A 108 -17.49 6.00 -16.37
CA MET A 108 -16.66 6.75 -15.42
C MET A 108 -16.37 5.96 -14.15
N LEU A 109 -17.35 5.22 -13.62
CA LEU A 109 -17.16 4.45 -12.38
C LEU A 109 -16.21 3.27 -12.62
N LEU A 110 -16.40 2.54 -13.73
CA LEU A 110 -15.50 1.46 -14.10
C LEU A 110 -14.10 1.97 -14.38
N ALA A 111 -13.94 3.11 -15.05
CA ALA A 111 -12.66 3.76 -15.28
C ALA A 111 -11.97 4.16 -13.96
N CYS A 112 -12.72 4.70 -12.98
CA CYS A 112 -12.20 5.01 -11.65
C CYS A 112 -11.65 3.77 -10.93
N ILE A 113 -12.42 2.67 -10.94
CA ILE A 113 -12.06 1.45 -10.21
C ILE A 113 -10.87 0.75 -10.90
N VAL A 114 -11.00 0.46 -12.20
CA VAL A 114 -9.97 -0.28 -12.94
C VAL A 114 -8.73 0.58 -13.16
N GLY A 115 -8.89 1.82 -13.60
CA GLY A 115 -7.79 2.76 -13.80
C GLY A 115 -7.08 3.08 -12.48
N GLY A 116 -7.85 3.29 -11.40
CA GLY A 116 -7.33 3.47 -10.05
C GLY A 116 -6.55 2.25 -9.56
N ALA A 117 -7.07 1.03 -9.79
CA ALA A 117 -6.39 -0.20 -9.41
C ALA A 117 -5.07 -0.40 -10.18
N VAL A 118 -5.08 -0.25 -11.50
CA VAL A 118 -3.87 -0.40 -12.34
C VAL A 118 -2.83 0.67 -12.00
N LYS A 119 -3.25 1.94 -11.88
CA LYS A 119 -2.37 3.03 -11.44
C LYS A 119 -1.81 2.79 -10.05
N GLY A 120 -2.66 2.34 -9.11
CA GLY A 120 -2.29 2.04 -7.74
C GLY A 120 -1.29 0.88 -7.63
N LEU A 121 -1.44 -0.17 -8.43
CA LEU A 121 -0.46 -1.25 -8.56
C LEU A 121 0.89 -0.69 -9.03
N GLY A 122 0.89 0.14 -10.08
CA GLY A 122 2.11 0.79 -10.58
C GLY A 122 2.81 1.60 -9.51
N LEU A 123 2.09 2.49 -8.81
CA LEU A 123 2.62 3.29 -7.70
C LEU A 123 3.13 2.42 -6.56
N GLY A 124 2.35 1.42 -6.14
CA GLY A 124 2.73 0.53 -5.07
C GLY A 124 4.04 -0.21 -5.35
N ILE A 125 4.24 -0.69 -6.59
CA ILE A 125 5.48 -1.36 -7.03
C ILE A 125 6.65 -0.38 -7.00
N ILE A 126 6.49 0.87 -7.49
CA ILE A 126 7.53 1.90 -7.44
C ILE A 126 7.93 2.21 -5.99
N TYR A 127 6.94 2.34 -5.10
CA TYR A 127 7.21 2.61 -3.68
C TYR A 127 7.86 1.41 -2.99
N TYR A 128 7.44 0.19 -3.30
CA TYR A 128 8.07 -1.04 -2.82
C TYR A 128 9.54 -1.14 -3.25
N ALA A 129 9.85 -0.69 -4.47
CA ALA A 129 11.22 -0.59 -4.96
C ALA A 129 12.04 0.56 -4.31
N GLY A 130 11.47 1.30 -3.36
CA GLY A 130 12.15 2.39 -2.66
C GLY A 130 12.27 3.68 -3.46
N ALA A 131 11.43 3.88 -4.48
CA ALA A 131 11.37 5.08 -5.31
C ALA A 131 10.01 5.78 -5.20
N THR A 132 9.82 6.90 -5.89
CA THR A 132 8.54 7.60 -6.04
C THR A 132 8.42 8.20 -7.43
N THR A 133 7.19 8.50 -7.85
CA THR A 133 6.93 9.26 -9.08
C THR A 133 7.05 10.78 -8.88
N GLY A 134 7.43 11.21 -7.69
CA GLY A 134 7.49 12.63 -7.34
C GLY A 134 6.15 13.15 -6.81
N GLY A 135 5.99 14.47 -6.85
CA GLY A 135 4.72 15.10 -6.49
C GLY A 135 4.41 15.06 -5.01
N THR A 136 3.12 14.97 -4.72
CA THR A 136 2.59 14.84 -3.36
C THR A 136 3.08 13.59 -2.64
N ASP A 137 3.57 12.59 -3.36
CA ASP A 137 4.20 11.40 -2.79
C ASP A 137 5.43 11.76 -1.93
N ILE A 138 6.23 12.74 -2.37
CA ILE A 138 7.35 13.27 -1.60
C ILE A 138 6.83 13.94 -0.33
N ILE A 139 5.73 14.71 -0.43
CA ILE A 139 5.10 15.34 0.72
C ILE A 139 4.57 14.27 1.69
N ALA A 140 3.87 13.26 1.18
CA ALA A 140 3.40 12.14 1.99
C ALA A 140 4.55 11.42 2.72
N LYS A 141 5.71 11.27 2.07
CA LYS A 141 6.90 10.69 2.68
C LYS A 141 7.45 11.57 3.81
N PHE A 142 7.45 12.90 3.67
CA PHE A 142 7.80 13.81 4.76
C PHE A 142 6.82 13.72 5.93
N VAL A 143 5.52 13.68 5.64
CA VAL A 143 4.48 13.53 6.68
C VAL A 143 4.65 12.20 7.43
N ARG A 144 5.01 11.13 6.73
CA ARG A 144 5.25 9.82 7.33
C ARG A 144 6.40 9.82 8.35
N LEU A 145 7.44 10.65 8.18
CA LEU A 145 8.50 10.78 9.18
C LEU A 145 7.95 11.26 10.54
N LYS A 146 6.88 12.07 10.52
CA LYS A 146 6.23 12.56 11.74
C LYS A 146 5.11 11.64 12.23
N PHE A 147 4.45 10.91 11.33
CA PHE A 147 3.29 10.05 11.60
C PHE A 147 3.51 8.63 11.05
N PRO A 148 4.47 7.85 11.58
CA PRO A 148 4.85 6.54 11.05
C PRO A 148 3.76 5.47 11.18
N TYR A 149 2.76 5.69 12.05
CA TYR A 149 1.64 4.79 12.29
C TYR A 149 0.54 4.86 11.21
N ILE A 150 0.57 5.88 10.33
CA ILE A 150 -0.39 6.01 9.24
C ILE A 150 0.17 5.31 8.00
N ASN A 151 -0.64 4.47 7.35
CA ASN A 151 -0.25 3.80 6.12
C ASN A 151 0.08 4.80 5.01
N PHE A 152 1.07 4.48 4.18
CA PHE A 152 1.59 5.41 3.17
C PHE A 152 0.54 5.78 2.11
N GLY A 153 -0.25 4.82 1.61
CA GLY A 153 -1.34 5.10 0.68
C GLY A 153 -2.41 6.02 1.27
N THR A 154 -2.69 5.88 2.58
CA THR A 154 -3.58 6.81 3.29
C THR A 154 -3.02 8.23 3.35
N LEU A 155 -1.70 8.39 3.56
CA LEU A 155 -1.05 9.71 3.54
C LEU A 155 -1.11 10.34 2.15
N VAL A 156 -0.87 9.56 1.10
CA VAL A 156 -1.01 10.02 -0.29
C VAL A 156 -2.46 10.47 -0.55
N LEU A 157 -3.45 9.67 -0.14
CA LEU A 157 -4.87 10.05 -0.26
C LEU A 157 -5.17 11.38 0.43
N LEU A 158 -4.69 11.59 1.64
CA LEU A 158 -4.95 12.83 2.40
C LEU A 158 -4.30 14.05 1.75
N THR A 159 -3.05 13.92 1.28
CA THR A 159 -2.33 15.01 0.60
C THR A 159 -2.98 15.38 -0.73
N ASP A 160 -3.44 14.39 -1.47
CA ASP A 160 -4.07 14.59 -2.76
C ASP A 160 -5.51 15.10 -2.63
N ALA A 161 -6.25 14.69 -1.60
CA ALA A 161 -7.60 15.15 -1.33
C ALA A 161 -7.68 16.69 -1.23
N VAL A 162 -6.65 17.31 -0.64
CA VAL A 162 -6.57 18.78 -0.56
C VAL A 162 -6.58 19.42 -1.96
N ILE A 163 -5.85 18.82 -2.91
CA ILE A 163 -5.76 19.32 -4.29
C ILE A 163 -7.09 19.13 -5.02
N ILE A 164 -7.74 17.97 -4.83
CA ILE A 164 -9.05 17.69 -5.46
C ILE A 164 -10.13 18.61 -4.93
N ILE A 165 -10.16 18.86 -3.62
CA ILE A 165 -11.12 19.78 -3.02
C ILE A 165 -10.90 21.20 -3.54
N ALA A 166 -9.66 21.66 -3.60
CA ALA A 166 -9.34 22.97 -4.16
C ALA A 166 -9.79 23.07 -5.63
N PHE A 167 -9.56 22.02 -6.43
CA PHE A 167 -10.03 21.95 -7.80
C PHE A 167 -11.55 22.02 -7.90
N ALA A 168 -12.28 21.25 -7.09
CA ALA A 168 -13.75 21.24 -7.09
C ALA A 168 -14.33 22.63 -6.84
N ILE A 169 -13.73 23.36 -5.90
CA ILE A 169 -14.15 24.73 -5.57
C ILE A 169 -13.86 25.71 -6.72
N ILE A 170 -12.64 25.67 -7.26
CA ILE A 170 -12.18 26.61 -8.31
C ILE A 170 -12.97 26.44 -9.60
N PHE A 171 -13.21 25.20 -10.01
CA PHE A 171 -13.82 24.89 -11.31
C PHE A 171 -15.32 24.57 -11.23
N ASN A 172 -15.90 24.59 -10.03
CA ASN A 172 -17.30 24.24 -9.76
C ASN A 172 -17.74 22.90 -10.36
N LYS A 173 -16.82 21.90 -10.38
CA LYS A 173 -17.05 20.55 -10.92
C LYS A 173 -17.10 19.50 -9.80
N VAL A 174 -18.20 19.51 -9.05
CA VAL A 174 -18.39 18.62 -7.90
C VAL A 174 -18.41 17.15 -8.30
N GLU A 175 -19.09 16.80 -9.39
CA GLU A 175 -19.19 15.43 -9.90
C GLU A 175 -17.81 14.85 -10.27
N GLY A 176 -16.98 15.62 -10.99
CA GLY A 176 -15.61 15.22 -11.31
C GLY A 176 -14.73 15.00 -10.08
N ALA A 177 -14.94 15.80 -9.02
CA ALA A 177 -14.25 15.62 -7.75
C ALA A 177 -14.70 14.35 -7.02
N MET A 178 -15.99 13.96 -7.09
CA MET A 178 -16.49 12.71 -6.52
C MET A 178 -15.83 11.50 -7.18
N TYR A 179 -15.73 11.45 -8.50
CA TYR A 179 -15.01 10.40 -9.23
C TYR A 179 -13.52 10.39 -8.91
N ALA A 180 -12.90 11.55 -8.76
CA ALA A 180 -11.52 11.68 -8.35
C ALA A 180 -11.29 11.07 -6.94
N ILE A 181 -12.17 11.34 -5.97
CA ILE A 181 -12.09 10.76 -4.63
C ILE A 181 -12.22 9.24 -4.66
N ILE A 182 -13.16 8.69 -5.45
CA ILE A 182 -13.30 7.24 -5.63
C ILE A 182 -12.00 6.65 -6.19
N THR A 183 -11.47 7.25 -7.26
CA THR A 183 -10.21 6.79 -7.87
C THR A 183 -9.07 6.77 -6.86
N MET A 184 -8.91 7.84 -6.09
CA MET A 184 -7.85 7.95 -5.11
C MET A 184 -7.99 6.99 -3.94
N PHE A 185 -9.23 6.74 -3.50
CA PHE A 185 -9.49 5.72 -2.49
C PHE A 185 -9.04 4.35 -2.99
N VAL A 186 -9.37 3.98 -4.25
CA VAL A 186 -8.92 2.72 -4.86
C VAL A 186 -7.40 2.69 -4.96
N VAL A 187 -6.77 3.74 -5.48
CA VAL A 187 -5.30 3.86 -5.57
C VAL A 187 -4.66 3.65 -4.19
N SER A 188 -5.13 4.36 -3.16
CA SER A 188 -4.62 4.27 -1.79
C SER A 188 -4.69 2.84 -1.25
N LYS A 189 -5.83 2.16 -1.42
CA LYS A 189 -6.00 0.78 -0.95
C LYS A 189 -5.12 -0.21 -1.68
N VAL A 190 -4.93 -0.03 -2.98
CA VAL A 190 -4.06 -0.90 -3.78
C VAL A 190 -2.59 -0.65 -3.44
N VAL A 191 -2.17 0.60 -3.26
CA VAL A 191 -0.82 0.95 -2.78
C VAL A 191 -0.54 0.30 -1.43
N ASP A 192 -1.47 0.44 -0.47
CA ASP A 192 -1.31 -0.16 0.85
C ASP A 192 -1.26 -1.69 0.77
N LEU A 193 -2.05 -2.29 -0.12
CA LEU A 193 -2.02 -3.73 -0.38
C LEU A 193 -0.67 -4.21 -0.92
N VAL A 194 -0.05 -3.45 -1.83
CA VAL A 194 1.27 -3.79 -2.39
C VAL A 194 2.37 -3.60 -1.35
N LEU A 195 2.32 -2.52 -0.56
CA LEU A 195 3.37 -2.19 0.41
C LEU A 195 3.32 -3.06 1.67
N TYR A 196 2.12 -3.33 2.18
CA TYR A 196 1.95 -4.01 3.48
C TYR A 196 1.34 -5.40 3.34
N GLY A 197 0.86 -5.75 2.15
CA GLY A 197 0.14 -7.00 1.91
C GLY A 197 -1.26 -7.02 2.55
N ILE A 198 -1.93 -8.15 2.41
CA ILE A 198 -3.09 -8.48 3.24
C ILE A 198 -2.52 -8.88 4.59
N TYR A 199 -3.00 -8.30 5.69
CA TYR A 199 -2.63 -8.71 7.05
C TYR A 199 -2.69 -10.23 7.15
N ASN A 200 -1.50 -10.85 7.15
CA ASN A 200 -1.40 -12.29 7.00
C ASN A 200 -1.29 -13.01 8.34
N SER A 201 -1.34 -12.26 9.46
CA SER A 201 -1.13 -12.82 10.80
C SER A 201 -2.25 -12.41 11.75
N ASN A 202 -2.60 -13.34 12.62
CA ASN A 202 -3.59 -13.13 13.67
C ASN A 202 -3.01 -13.60 15.00
N VAL A 203 -3.30 -12.87 16.05
CA VAL A 203 -3.08 -13.30 17.43
C VAL A 203 -4.32 -14.04 17.90
N CYS A 204 -4.11 -15.23 18.39
CA CYS A 204 -5.14 -16.10 18.96
C CYS A 204 -4.95 -16.21 20.46
N TYR A 205 -5.98 -15.93 21.23
CA TYR A 205 -6.06 -16.22 22.64
C TYR A 205 -7.06 -17.36 22.83
N ILE A 206 -6.62 -18.45 23.49
CA ILE A 206 -7.44 -19.62 23.72
C ILE A 206 -7.47 -19.89 25.21
N ILE A 207 -8.64 -19.96 25.81
CA ILE A 207 -8.85 -20.27 27.22
C ILE A 207 -9.59 -21.60 27.26
N SER A 208 -8.94 -22.62 27.83
CA SER A 208 -9.44 -23.99 27.88
C SER A 208 -8.90 -24.70 29.10
N GLU A 209 -9.66 -25.66 29.61
CA GLU A 209 -9.19 -26.55 30.66
C GLU A 209 -8.29 -27.68 30.12
N LYS A 210 -8.26 -27.86 28.78
CA LYS A 210 -7.43 -28.86 28.08
C LYS A 210 -6.22 -28.24 27.41
N SER A 211 -5.57 -27.28 28.10
CA SER A 211 -4.47 -26.47 27.57
C SER A 211 -3.31 -27.31 27.03
N ASP A 212 -2.88 -28.35 27.75
CA ASP A 212 -1.71 -29.18 27.39
C ASP A 212 -1.94 -29.92 26.05
N GLN A 213 -3.17 -30.45 25.83
CA GLN A 213 -3.51 -31.12 24.59
C GLN A 213 -3.56 -30.12 23.40
N LEU A 214 -4.11 -28.93 23.64
CA LEU A 214 -4.15 -27.89 22.64
C LEU A 214 -2.76 -27.41 22.27
N VAL A 215 -1.85 -27.24 23.22
CA VAL A 215 -0.45 -26.85 22.98
C VAL A 215 0.24 -27.88 22.10
N SER A 216 0.13 -29.20 22.45
CA SER A 216 0.74 -30.27 21.66
C SER A 216 0.21 -30.27 20.22
N ASP A 217 -1.12 -30.29 20.01
CA ASP A 217 -1.73 -30.34 18.71
C ASP A 217 -1.44 -29.10 17.83
N ILE A 218 -1.44 -27.91 18.43
CA ILE A 218 -1.09 -26.67 17.72
C ILE A 218 0.38 -26.67 17.29
N THR A 219 1.27 -27.11 18.18
CA THR A 219 2.72 -27.14 17.89
C THR A 219 3.03 -28.19 16.83
N ASP A 220 2.46 -29.39 16.94
CA ASP A 220 2.78 -30.51 16.06
C ASP A 220 2.15 -30.37 14.67
N ARG A 221 0.89 -29.92 14.60
CA ARG A 221 0.15 -29.84 13.32
C ARG A 221 0.35 -28.52 12.58
N LEU A 222 0.45 -27.39 13.31
CA LEU A 222 0.57 -26.08 12.69
C LEU A 222 1.99 -25.54 12.68
N HIS A 223 2.91 -26.20 13.39
CA HIS A 223 4.31 -25.76 13.58
C HIS A 223 4.40 -24.31 14.08
N ARG A 224 3.54 -23.97 15.06
CA ARG A 224 3.47 -22.66 15.68
C ARG A 224 3.78 -22.70 17.14
N GLY A 225 4.57 -21.72 17.60
CA GLY A 225 4.85 -21.54 19.02
C GLY A 225 3.58 -21.12 19.76
N VAL A 226 3.39 -21.65 20.94
CA VAL A 226 2.33 -21.29 21.87
C VAL A 226 2.96 -20.80 23.17
N THR A 227 2.51 -19.64 23.66
CA THR A 227 2.92 -19.12 24.96
C THR A 227 1.76 -19.28 25.94
N ILE A 228 2.03 -19.87 27.09
CA ILE A 228 1.05 -20.02 28.15
C ILE A 228 1.14 -18.78 29.06
N LEU A 229 0.02 -18.09 29.23
CA LEU A 229 -0.13 -16.99 30.17
C LEU A 229 -0.98 -17.48 31.33
N GLU A 230 -0.47 -17.35 32.55
CA GLU A 230 -1.22 -17.67 33.76
C GLU A 230 -2.13 -16.50 34.13
N GLY A 231 -3.36 -16.79 34.49
CA GLY A 231 -4.35 -15.82 34.91
C GLY A 231 -5.33 -16.40 35.91
N GLU A 232 -6.10 -15.55 36.56
CA GLU A 232 -7.17 -15.91 37.48
C GLU A 232 -8.52 -15.43 36.95
N GLY A 233 -9.51 -16.30 36.99
CA GLY A 233 -10.89 -15.94 36.68
C GLY A 233 -11.45 -15.01 37.74
N ALA A 234 -11.71 -13.75 37.41
CA ALA A 234 -12.16 -12.72 38.37
C ALA A 234 -13.46 -13.10 39.13
N TYR A 235 -14.33 -13.91 38.53
CA TYR A 235 -15.56 -14.37 39.17
C TYR A 235 -15.39 -15.71 39.90
N SER A 236 -14.67 -16.65 39.31
CA SER A 236 -14.53 -18.02 39.85
C SER A 236 -13.34 -18.17 40.83
N HIS A 237 -12.42 -17.22 40.86
CA HIS A 237 -11.15 -17.27 41.60
C HIS A 237 -10.31 -18.52 41.31
N GLN A 238 -10.53 -19.13 40.14
CA GLN A 238 -9.78 -20.29 39.66
C GLN A 238 -8.63 -19.87 38.76
N ASN A 239 -7.49 -20.55 38.93
CA ASN A 239 -6.37 -20.37 38.01
C ASN A 239 -6.77 -20.85 36.61
N LYS A 240 -6.50 -20.03 35.61
CA LYS A 240 -6.75 -20.34 34.18
C LYS A 240 -5.52 -20.10 33.35
N GLN A 241 -5.31 -20.98 32.39
CA GLN A 241 -4.26 -20.78 31.37
C GLN A 241 -4.86 -20.17 30.13
N VAL A 242 -4.23 -19.09 29.63
CA VAL A 242 -4.53 -18.46 28.36
C VAL A 242 -3.42 -18.80 27.40
N LEU A 243 -3.71 -19.54 26.35
CA LEU A 243 -2.77 -19.86 25.29
C LEU A 243 -2.73 -18.72 24.30
N LEU A 244 -1.57 -18.10 24.14
CA LEU A 244 -1.31 -17.08 23.14
C LEU A 244 -0.54 -17.71 21.99
N CYS A 245 -1.13 -17.67 20.78
CA CYS A 245 -0.54 -18.22 19.57
C CYS A 245 -0.68 -17.23 18.42
N VAL A 246 0.40 -17.02 17.66
CA VAL A 246 0.35 -16.22 16.44
C VAL A 246 0.33 -17.13 15.23
N VAL A 247 -0.69 -16.99 14.39
CA VAL A 247 -0.90 -17.84 13.22
C VAL A 247 -1.08 -16.99 11.95
N LYS A 248 -0.78 -17.58 10.79
CA LYS A 248 -1.15 -16.97 9.51
C LYS A 248 -2.68 -17.01 9.34
N ARG A 249 -3.25 -16.05 8.64
CA ARG A 249 -4.69 -15.99 8.36
C ARG A 249 -5.23 -17.28 7.72
N THR A 250 -4.42 -17.92 6.88
CA THR A 250 -4.75 -19.22 6.25
C THR A 250 -4.87 -20.37 7.25
N GLN A 251 -4.23 -20.27 8.42
CA GLN A 251 -4.23 -21.30 9.47
C GLN A 251 -5.37 -21.14 10.49
N ILE A 252 -6.18 -20.05 10.40
CA ILE A 252 -7.28 -19.79 11.34
C ILE A 252 -8.33 -20.91 11.29
N SER A 253 -8.63 -21.43 10.11
CA SER A 253 -9.59 -22.53 9.97
C SER A 253 -9.11 -23.81 10.66
N ASP A 254 -7.80 -24.07 10.60
CA ASP A 254 -7.23 -25.29 11.13
C ASP A 254 -7.10 -25.21 12.65
N ILE A 255 -6.64 -24.05 13.19
CA ILE A 255 -6.62 -23.85 14.66
C ILE A 255 -8.03 -23.96 15.25
N ARG A 256 -9.05 -23.43 14.56
CA ARG A 256 -10.46 -23.56 14.98
C ARG A 256 -10.92 -25.02 15.02
N LYS A 257 -10.53 -25.84 14.02
CA LYS A 257 -10.84 -27.28 14.00
C LYS A 257 -10.16 -28.02 15.14
N ILE A 258 -8.89 -27.72 15.41
CA ILE A 258 -8.13 -28.31 16.51
C ILE A 258 -8.83 -28.00 17.85
N ILE A 259 -9.13 -26.72 18.09
CA ILE A 259 -9.79 -26.30 19.34
C ILE A 259 -11.13 -27.05 19.50
N LYS A 260 -11.97 -27.03 18.46
CA LYS A 260 -13.29 -27.66 18.53
C LYS A 260 -13.23 -29.19 18.72
N SER A 261 -12.19 -29.86 18.21
CA SER A 261 -12.03 -31.32 18.37
C SER A 261 -11.58 -31.73 19.78
N ILE A 262 -10.92 -30.81 20.51
CA ILE A 262 -10.37 -31.09 21.84
C ILE A 262 -11.31 -30.57 22.94
N ASP A 263 -11.77 -29.34 22.79
CA ASP A 263 -12.65 -28.69 23.77
C ASP A 263 -13.68 -27.79 23.07
N GLU A 264 -14.93 -28.26 23.01
CA GLU A 264 -16.04 -27.51 22.42
C GLU A 264 -16.42 -26.26 23.23
N ASN A 265 -16.06 -26.21 24.51
CA ASN A 265 -16.36 -25.10 25.41
C ASN A 265 -15.20 -24.10 25.52
N ALA A 266 -14.10 -24.30 24.78
CA ALA A 266 -12.98 -23.39 24.79
C ALA A 266 -13.38 -21.98 24.33
N PHE A 267 -12.93 -20.96 25.05
CA PHE A 267 -13.11 -19.57 24.64
C PHE A 267 -11.98 -19.14 23.72
N PHE A 268 -12.32 -18.71 22.52
CA PHE A 268 -11.37 -18.42 21.46
C PHE A 268 -11.54 -17.00 20.93
N ILE A 269 -10.51 -16.17 21.08
CA ILE A 269 -10.46 -14.78 20.57
C ILE A 269 -9.45 -14.71 19.44
N ILE A 270 -9.81 -14.06 18.35
CA ILE A 270 -8.93 -13.78 17.21
C ILE A 270 -8.82 -12.27 17.05
N THR A 271 -7.58 -11.77 16.99
CA THR A 271 -7.29 -10.34 16.75
C THR A 271 -6.34 -10.22 15.57
N ASP A 272 -6.54 -9.24 14.68
CA ASP A 272 -5.62 -8.98 13.59
C ASP A 272 -4.29 -8.43 14.14
N ALA A 273 -3.18 -9.03 13.70
CA ALA A 273 -1.85 -8.53 13.99
C ALA A 273 -1.30 -7.80 12.77
N LYS A 274 -1.09 -6.49 12.89
CA LYS A 274 -0.60 -5.67 11.76
C LYS A 274 0.86 -5.97 11.40
N ASN A 275 1.71 -6.13 12.39
CA ASN A 275 3.14 -6.39 12.21
C ASN A 275 3.56 -7.51 13.15
N VAL A 276 4.01 -8.62 12.59
CA VAL A 276 4.59 -9.74 13.33
C VAL A 276 5.96 -10.03 12.76
N PHE A 277 6.97 -9.93 13.62
CA PHE A 277 8.35 -10.19 13.27
C PHE A 277 8.89 -11.35 14.11
N GLY A 278 9.82 -12.09 13.56
CA GLY A 278 10.49 -13.19 14.24
C GLY A 278 10.38 -14.50 13.48
N LYS A 279 10.87 -15.58 14.10
CA LYS A 279 11.01 -16.91 13.48
C LYS A 279 9.67 -17.44 12.98
N GLY A 280 9.54 -17.63 11.66
CA GLY A 280 8.31 -18.08 11.00
C GLY A 280 7.39 -16.95 10.49
N PHE A 281 7.81 -15.69 10.68
CA PHE A 281 7.20 -14.45 10.18
C PHE A 281 8.28 -13.58 9.50
N GLY A 282 8.08 -12.28 9.33
CA GLY A 282 9.07 -11.39 8.72
C GLY A 282 10.27 -11.08 9.62
N ASP A 283 11.40 -10.69 9.02
CA ASP A 283 12.58 -10.24 9.76
C ASP A 283 12.38 -8.81 10.29
N ILE A 284 12.89 -8.54 11.50
CA ILE A 284 12.81 -7.22 12.15
C ILE A 284 13.54 -6.15 11.31
N THR A 285 14.53 -6.55 10.53
CA THR A 285 15.39 -5.68 9.71
C THR A 285 14.78 -5.29 8.36
N ASP A 286 13.69 -5.91 7.91
CA ASP A 286 13.10 -5.69 6.59
C ASP A 286 12.21 -4.42 6.49
N ASN A 287 12.10 -3.63 7.56
CA ASN A 287 11.24 -2.44 7.62
C ASN A 287 12.01 -1.12 7.84
N GLN A 288 13.15 -0.94 7.16
CA GLN A 288 13.80 0.37 7.07
C GLN A 288 13.74 0.97 5.68
#